data_b1866f1903cc58679346d773a56aadfb
#
_entry.id   b1866f1903cc58679346d773a56aadfb
#
_cell.length_a   1.000
_cell.length_b   1.000
_cell.length_c   1.000
_cell.angle_alpha   90.00
_cell.angle_beta   90.00
_cell.angle_gamma   90.00
#
_symmetry.space_group_name_H-M   'P 1'
#
loop_
_entity.id
_entity.type
_entity.pdbx_description
1 polymer ?
#
loop_
_entity_poly.entity_id
_entity_poly.type
_entity_poly.pdbx_seq_one_letter_code
_entity_poly.pdbx_strand_id
1 'polypeptide(L)'
;AYGLDLRAMRLLIEHGADPNIPTQKPAGRSYRGGSAAQSGVLDPSGLPPVPVGGPGAWPIHAASGIGYGEGYAANIHRHVPESWVSSVRYLIEELGADVNARDHNGYTALHHAAARGDNELILYLVSQGADVSVVSRRGQTVADMANGPVQRIIPFLSTVALLEGLGSQNNHNCVAC
;
A
#
# COMPACT_ATOMS: atom_id res chain seq x y z
N ALA A 1 -2.98 11.82 6.92
CA ALA A 1 -2.44 10.45 6.87
C ALA A 1 -1.06 10.41 6.22
N TYR A 2 -0.90 10.87 4.99
CA TYR A 2 0.37 10.77 4.24
C TYR A 2 1.59 11.39 4.97
N GLY A 3 1.42 12.51 5.66
CA GLY A 3 2.48 13.14 6.45
C GLY A 3 2.74 12.50 7.81
N LEU A 4 1.99 11.47 8.20
CA LEU A 4 2.08 10.77 9.48
C LEU A 4 1.96 11.69 10.72
N ASP A 5 1.38 12.86 10.56
CA ASP A 5 1.12 13.79 11.66
C ASP A 5 -0.19 13.42 12.36
N LEU A 6 -0.07 12.68 13.45
CA LEU A 6 -1.21 12.21 14.23
C LEU A 6 -2.00 13.37 14.85
N ARG A 7 -1.32 14.46 15.24
CA ARG A 7 -1.99 15.64 15.81
C ARG A 7 -2.86 16.34 14.76
N ALA A 8 -2.32 16.50 13.54
CA ALA A 8 -3.09 17.04 12.43
C ALA A 8 -4.25 16.12 12.03
N MET A 9 -4.05 14.78 12.06
CA MET A 9 -5.13 13.83 11.79
C MET A 9 -6.27 13.98 12.81
N ARG A 10 -5.96 14.02 14.10
CA ARG A 10 -6.95 14.23 15.17
C ARG A 10 -7.69 15.55 15.00
N LEU A 11 -6.97 16.64 14.77
CA LEU A 11 -7.56 17.97 14.55
C LEU A 11 -8.55 17.96 13.36
N LEU A 12 -8.18 17.32 12.25
CA LEU A 12 -9.07 17.20 11.09
C LEU A 12 -10.35 16.44 11.42
N ILE A 13 -10.26 15.35 12.16
CA ILE A 13 -11.43 14.56 12.60
C ILE A 13 -12.31 15.37 13.53
N GLU A 14 -11.75 16.11 14.50
CA GLU A 14 -12.47 17.02 15.40
C GLU A 14 -13.24 18.10 14.63
N HIS A 15 -12.76 18.49 13.45
CA HIS A 15 -13.41 19.45 12.56
C HIS A 15 -14.30 18.80 11.48
N GLY A 16 -14.64 17.52 11.65
CA GLY A 16 -15.61 16.83 10.80
C GLY A 16 -15.07 16.21 9.52
N ALA A 17 -13.74 16.04 9.41
CA ALA A 17 -13.19 15.29 8.29
C ALA A 17 -13.62 13.83 8.36
N ASP A 18 -14.08 13.26 7.24
CA ASP A 18 -14.42 11.85 7.15
C ASP A 18 -13.15 11.02 6.82
N PRO A 19 -12.72 10.11 7.71
CA PRO A 19 -11.53 9.29 7.50
C PRO A 19 -11.75 8.18 6.45
N ASN A 20 -12.98 7.97 6.00
CA ASN A 20 -13.35 6.91 5.07
C ASN A 20 -13.57 7.41 3.63
N ILE A 21 -13.10 8.61 3.31
CA ILE A 21 -13.12 9.12 1.94
C ILE A 21 -11.82 8.76 1.24
N PRO A 22 -11.86 7.93 0.16
CA PRO A 22 -10.68 7.65 -0.66
C PRO A 22 -10.35 8.83 -1.57
N THR A 23 -9.11 8.90 -2.03
CA THR A 23 -8.76 9.73 -3.19
C THR A 23 -9.49 9.22 -4.44
N GLN A 24 -9.51 10.02 -5.50
CA GLN A 24 -10.04 9.58 -6.78
C GLN A 24 -8.95 8.90 -7.62
N LYS A 25 -9.30 7.80 -8.30
CA LYS A 25 -8.43 7.18 -9.28
C LYS A 25 -8.15 8.19 -10.40
N PRO A 26 -6.87 8.55 -10.65
CA PRO A 26 -6.54 9.50 -11.68
C PRO A 26 -6.82 8.93 -13.08
N ALA A 27 -7.06 9.80 -14.06
CA ALA A 27 -6.96 9.43 -15.45
C ALA A 27 -5.54 8.93 -15.72
N GLY A 28 -5.41 7.73 -16.30
CA GLY A 28 -4.11 7.16 -16.61
C GLY A 28 -3.32 8.14 -17.47
N ARG A 29 -2.16 8.59 -17.00
CA ARG A 29 -1.22 9.30 -17.87
C ARG A 29 -0.71 8.26 -18.86
N SER A 30 -1.00 8.47 -20.13
CA SER A 30 -0.34 7.74 -21.21
C SER A 30 1.13 8.16 -21.23
N TYR A 31 1.94 7.56 -20.37
CA TYR A 31 3.39 7.63 -20.51
C TYR A 31 3.74 6.80 -21.75
N ARG A 32 4.36 7.41 -22.73
CA ARG A 32 4.99 6.69 -23.86
C ARG A 32 5.95 5.65 -23.24
N GLY A 33 5.53 4.39 -23.18
CA GLY A 33 6.31 3.27 -22.68
C GLY A 33 5.76 2.52 -21.45
N GLY A 34 4.72 3.00 -20.79
CA GLY A 34 4.06 2.29 -19.68
C GLY A 34 2.66 1.87 -20.07
N SER A 35 2.49 0.60 -20.34
CA SER A 35 1.26 -0.17 -20.47
C SER A 35 -0.04 0.64 -20.36
N ALA A 36 -0.54 1.09 -21.51
CA ALA A 36 -1.96 1.09 -21.74
C ALA A 36 -2.50 -0.24 -21.20
N ALA A 37 -3.66 -0.19 -20.56
CA ALA A 37 -4.37 -1.39 -20.18
C ALA A 37 -4.15 -2.45 -21.26
N GLN A 38 -3.41 -3.50 -20.94
CA GLN A 38 -3.26 -4.63 -21.85
C GLN A 38 -4.66 -5.24 -21.92
N SER A 39 -5.40 -4.79 -22.92
CA SER A 39 -6.69 -5.36 -23.28
C SER A 39 -6.45 -6.83 -23.56
N GLY A 40 -6.84 -7.69 -22.60
CA GLY A 40 -6.74 -9.13 -22.73
C GLY A 40 -6.01 -9.88 -21.61
N VAL A 41 -5.31 -9.21 -20.70
CA VAL A 41 -4.74 -9.87 -19.51
C VAL A 41 -5.82 -9.91 -18.43
N LEU A 42 -6.17 -11.11 -18.01
CA LEU A 42 -7.10 -11.32 -16.90
C LEU A 42 -6.52 -10.68 -15.63
N ASP A 43 -7.29 -9.84 -14.95
CA ASP A 43 -6.90 -9.26 -13.65
C ASP A 43 -6.84 -10.38 -12.60
N PRO A 44 -5.64 -10.78 -12.12
CA PRO A 44 -5.51 -11.91 -11.21
C PRO A 44 -6.07 -11.63 -9.81
N SER A 45 -6.36 -10.39 -9.48
CA SER A 45 -6.93 -10.03 -8.17
C SER A 45 -8.41 -10.41 -8.04
N GLY A 46 -9.11 -10.68 -9.16
CA GLY A 46 -10.54 -10.93 -9.17
C GLY A 46 -11.41 -9.73 -8.79
N LEU A 47 -10.81 -8.54 -8.63
CA LEU A 47 -11.54 -7.34 -8.23
C LEU A 47 -12.31 -6.71 -9.40
N PRO A 48 -13.49 -6.12 -9.16
CA PRO A 48 -14.20 -5.37 -10.19
C PRO A 48 -13.34 -4.18 -10.67
N PRO A 49 -13.45 -3.80 -11.96
CA PRO A 49 -12.69 -2.67 -12.49
C PRO A 49 -13.11 -1.36 -11.79
N VAL A 50 -12.12 -0.51 -11.50
CA VAL A 50 -12.37 0.83 -10.94
C VAL A 50 -12.33 1.84 -12.07
N PRO A 51 -13.42 2.60 -12.34
CA PRO A 51 -13.43 3.65 -13.36
C PRO A 51 -12.55 4.84 -12.96
N VAL A 52 -12.16 5.67 -13.94
CA VAL A 52 -11.54 6.97 -13.67
C VAL A 52 -12.48 7.82 -12.81
N GLY A 53 -11.95 8.47 -11.77
CA GLY A 53 -12.74 9.20 -10.78
C GLY A 53 -13.37 8.33 -9.70
N GLY A 54 -13.34 7.00 -9.84
CA GLY A 54 -13.74 6.06 -8.79
C GLY A 54 -12.74 6.04 -7.62
N PRO A 55 -12.99 5.20 -6.59
CA PRO A 55 -12.14 5.18 -5.40
C PRO A 55 -10.69 4.84 -5.75
N GLY A 56 -9.77 5.70 -5.30
CA GLY A 56 -8.33 5.56 -5.52
C GLY A 56 -7.65 4.87 -4.34
N ALA A 57 -7.11 5.66 -3.42
CA ALA A 57 -6.44 5.18 -2.22
C ALA A 57 -7.13 5.71 -0.95
N TRP A 58 -7.23 4.87 0.05
CA TRP A 58 -7.78 5.19 1.36
C TRP A 58 -6.70 5.80 2.27
N PRO A 59 -7.07 6.53 3.34
CA PRO A 59 -6.10 7.09 4.30
C PRO A 59 -5.13 6.06 4.88
N ILE A 60 -5.56 4.81 5.07
CA ILE A 60 -4.71 3.74 5.57
C ILE A 60 -3.57 3.41 4.59
N HIS A 61 -3.79 3.43 3.27
CA HIS A 61 -2.74 3.23 2.26
C HIS A 61 -1.72 4.38 2.32
N ALA A 62 -2.21 5.61 2.47
CA ALA A 62 -1.35 6.79 2.60
C ALA A 62 -0.48 6.72 3.86
N ALA A 63 -1.05 6.28 4.99
CA ALA A 63 -0.32 6.08 6.24
C ALA A 63 0.63 4.88 6.21
N SER A 64 0.42 3.92 5.30
CA SER A 64 1.29 2.75 5.13
C SER A 64 2.40 2.95 4.09
N GLY A 65 2.46 4.12 3.44
CA GLY A 65 3.55 4.50 2.53
C GLY A 65 3.26 4.27 1.05
N ILE A 66 2.02 4.50 0.62
CA ILE A 66 1.65 4.43 -0.81
C ILE A 66 2.62 5.26 -1.68
N GLY A 67 3.03 4.68 -2.81
CA GLY A 67 3.95 5.31 -3.76
C GLY A 67 5.42 5.22 -3.39
N TYR A 68 5.78 4.54 -2.31
CA TYR A 68 7.18 4.30 -1.96
C TYR A 68 7.90 3.55 -3.09
N GLY A 69 9.06 4.06 -3.52
CA GLY A 69 9.85 3.48 -4.62
C GLY A 69 9.35 3.81 -6.03
N GLU A 70 8.17 4.39 -6.21
CA GLU A 70 7.61 4.68 -7.54
C GLU A 70 8.10 6.00 -8.17
N GLY A 71 8.88 6.78 -7.46
CA GLY A 71 9.45 8.03 -7.95
C GLY A 71 10.35 8.74 -6.93
N TYR A 72 10.99 9.83 -7.35
CA TYR A 72 11.88 10.59 -6.47
C TYR A 72 11.16 11.15 -5.24
N ALA A 73 9.94 11.67 -5.43
CA ALA A 73 9.17 12.24 -4.34
C ALA A 73 8.68 11.21 -3.34
N ALA A 74 8.41 9.99 -3.79
CA ALA A 74 7.91 8.91 -2.95
C ALA A 74 8.95 8.38 -1.95
N ASN A 75 10.24 8.62 -2.20
CA ASN A 75 11.32 8.21 -1.31
C ASN A 75 11.66 9.28 -0.26
N ILE A 76 11.04 10.46 -0.32
CA ILE A 76 11.32 11.59 0.56
C ILE A 76 10.14 11.78 1.53
N HIS A 77 9.72 10.71 2.17
CA HIS A 77 8.76 10.85 3.27
C HIS A 77 9.51 11.41 4.48
N ARG A 78 9.34 12.71 4.72
CA ARG A 78 9.71 13.31 5.99
C ARG A 78 8.68 12.86 7.02
N HIS A 79 9.02 11.82 7.74
CA HIS A 79 8.17 11.29 8.78
C HIS A 79 8.95 11.22 10.08
N VAL A 80 8.23 11.27 11.18
CA VAL A 80 8.76 10.86 12.46
C VAL A 80 8.86 9.33 12.41
N PRO A 81 10.04 8.73 12.59
CA PRO A 81 10.23 7.29 12.39
C PRO A 81 9.22 6.40 13.10
N GLU A 82 8.80 6.78 14.29
CA GLU A 82 7.87 6.02 15.13
C GLU A 82 6.40 6.26 14.79
N SER A 83 6.08 7.07 13.78
CA SER A 83 4.71 7.50 13.51
C SER A 83 3.93 6.60 12.54
N TRP A 84 4.58 5.66 11.86
CA TRP A 84 3.91 4.75 10.93
C TRP A 84 2.88 3.87 11.63
N VAL A 85 3.33 3.06 12.58
CA VAL A 85 2.45 2.18 13.35
C VAL A 85 1.42 2.99 14.12
N SER A 86 1.81 4.09 14.77
CA SER A 86 0.89 4.95 15.52
C SER A 86 -0.21 5.55 14.65
N SER A 87 0.12 6.00 13.43
CA SER A 87 -0.86 6.56 12.49
C SER A 87 -1.81 5.51 11.95
N VAL A 88 -1.29 4.33 11.59
CA VAL A 88 -2.12 3.22 11.10
C VAL A 88 -2.99 2.66 12.22
N ARG A 89 -2.45 2.55 13.44
CA ARG A 89 -3.20 2.15 14.63
C ARG A 89 -4.38 3.09 14.87
N TYR A 90 -4.15 4.39 14.84
CA TYR A 90 -5.21 5.38 14.99
C TYR A 90 -6.33 5.20 13.96
N LEU A 91 -5.96 4.97 12.68
CA LEU A 91 -6.93 4.74 11.61
C LEU A 91 -7.75 3.47 11.83
N ILE A 92 -7.12 2.38 12.28
CA ILE A 92 -7.81 1.10 12.48
C ILE A 92 -8.61 1.10 13.78
N GLU A 93 -7.97 1.39 14.91
CA GLU A 93 -8.55 1.16 16.25
C GLU A 93 -9.53 2.28 16.65
N GLU A 94 -9.25 3.55 16.26
CA GLU A 94 -10.10 4.68 16.65
C GLU A 94 -11.07 5.11 15.53
N LEU A 95 -10.70 4.93 14.26
CA LEU A 95 -11.52 5.39 13.14
C LEU A 95 -12.14 4.27 12.31
N GLY A 96 -11.89 2.99 12.65
CA GLY A 96 -12.52 1.84 12.02
C GLY A 96 -12.10 1.59 10.57
N ALA A 97 -10.89 2.00 10.17
CA ALA A 97 -10.41 1.74 8.82
C ALA A 97 -10.31 0.24 8.55
N ASP A 98 -10.78 -0.19 7.37
CA ASP A 98 -10.64 -1.58 6.93
C ASP A 98 -9.17 -1.90 6.62
N VAL A 99 -8.59 -2.84 7.39
CA VAL A 99 -7.20 -3.29 7.25
C VAL A 99 -6.94 -3.94 5.89
N ASN A 100 -7.98 -4.54 5.28
CA ASN A 100 -7.93 -5.22 3.99
C ASN A 100 -8.44 -4.35 2.82
N ALA A 101 -8.70 -3.06 3.06
CA ALA A 101 -9.09 -2.14 2.00
C ALA A 101 -8.10 -2.20 0.83
N ARG A 102 -8.64 -2.15 -0.41
CA ARG A 102 -7.85 -2.21 -1.64
C ARG A 102 -7.82 -0.84 -2.31
N ASP A 103 -6.65 -0.41 -2.72
CA ASP A 103 -6.53 0.77 -3.58
C ASP A 103 -6.95 0.45 -5.04
N HIS A 104 -6.93 1.43 -5.93
CA HIS A 104 -7.32 1.24 -7.33
C HIS A 104 -6.39 0.29 -8.12
N ASN A 105 -5.19 0.00 -7.62
CA ASN A 105 -4.25 -0.99 -8.17
C ASN A 105 -4.43 -2.37 -7.52
N GLY A 106 -5.30 -2.47 -6.52
CA GLY A 106 -5.52 -3.68 -5.76
C GLY A 106 -4.50 -3.93 -4.65
N TYR A 107 -3.70 -2.95 -4.27
CA TYR A 107 -2.80 -3.06 -3.12
C TYR A 107 -3.54 -2.79 -1.81
N THR A 108 -3.13 -3.48 -0.75
CA THR A 108 -3.54 -3.23 0.64
C THR A 108 -2.49 -2.41 1.38
N ALA A 109 -2.81 -1.97 2.59
CA ALA A 109 -1.84 -1.37 3.51
C ALA A 109 -0.60 -2.26 3.71
N LEU A 110 -0.81 -3.59 3.75
CA LEU A 110 0.26 -4.58 3.91
C LEU A 110 1.24 -4.59 2.73
N HIS A 111 0.75 -4.45 1.49
CA HIS A 111 1.61 -4.31 0.31
C HIS A 111 2.51 -3.07 0.39
N HIS A 112 1.96 -1.93 0.83
CA HIS A 112 2.71 -0.69 0.97
C HIS A 112 3.75 -0.76 2.09
N ALA A 113 3.43 -1.39 3.23
CA ALA A 113 4.36 -1.64 4.31
C ALA A 113 5.51 -2.57 3.85
N ALA A 114 5.19 -3.63 3.10
CA ALA A 114 6.16 -4.56 2.53
C ALA A 114 7.13 -3.88 1.56
N ALA A 115 6.62 -3.01 0.68
CA ALA A 115 7.43 -2.24 -0.26
C ALA A 115 8.48 -1.34 0.42
N ARG A 116 8.28 -1.00 1.69
CA ARG A 116 9.23 -0.20 2.51
C ARG A 116 10.12 -1.05 3.40
N GLY A 117 9.88 -2.34 3.51
CA GLY A 117 10.58 -3.21 4.44
C GLY A 117 10.23 -2.96 5.91
N ASP A 118 9.02 -2.47 6.20
CA ASP A 118 8.57 -2.11 7.54
C ASP A 118 8.00 -3.32 8.29
N ASN A 119 8.88 -4.12 8.88
CA ASN A 119 8.50 -5.34 9.57
C ASN A 119 7.60 -5.09 10.78
N GLU A 120 7.77 -3.95 11.47
CA GLU A 120 6.93 -3.61 12.63
C GLU A 120 5.49 -3.35 12.20
N LEU A 121 5.31 -2.53 11.17
CA LEU A 121 3.98 -2.27 10.62
C LEU A 121 3.34 -3.52 10.02
N ILE A 122 4.11 -4.37 9.34
CA ILE A 122 3.64 -5.66 8.80
C ILE A 122 3.06 -6.52 9.92
N LEU A 123 3.81 -6.73 11.00
CA LEU A 123 3.37 -7.55 12.14
C LEU A 123 2.12 -6.95 12.80
N TYR A 124 2.09 -5.63 12.95
CA TYR A 124 0.90 -4.96 13.48
C TYR A 124 -0.33 -5.19 12.57
N LEU A 125 -0.21 -4.95 11.25
CA LEU A 125 -1.31 -5.16 10.30
C LEU A 125 -1.82 -6.61 10.32
N VAL A 126 -0.92 -7.58 10.35
CA VAL A 126 -1.29 -9.02 10.45
C VAL A 126 -2.01 -9.30 11.77
N SER A 127 -1.57 -8.71 12.88
CA SER A 127 -2.28 -8.84 14.18
C SER A 127 -3.69 -8.25 14.15
N GLN A 128 -3.96 -7.30 13.24
CA GLN A 128 -5.27 -6.70 13.02
C GLN A 128 -6.10 -7.45 11.94
N GLY A 129 -5.62 -8.59 11.46
CA GLY A 129 -6.32 -9.42 10.48
C GLY A 129 -6.05 -9.07 9.02
N ALA A 130 -4.90 -8.45 8.71
CA ALA A 130 -4.49 -8.27 7.32
C ALA A 130 -4.23 -9.61 6.65
N ASP A 131 -4.81 -9.81 5.46
CA ASP A 131 -4.65 -11.03 4.66
C ASP A 131 -3.34 -10.98 3.86
N VAL A 132 -2.42 -11.87 4.19
CA VAL A 132 -1.10 -11.99 3.55
C VAL A 132 -1.13 -12.67 2.19
N SER A 133 -2.23 -13.34 1.85
CA SER A 133 -2.40 -14.10 0.60
C SER A 133 -2.87 -13.24 -0.59
N VAL A 134 -3.20 -12.00 -0.33
CA VAL A 134 -3.79 -11.07 -1.29
C VAL A 134 -2.82 -10.75 -2.43
N VAL A 135 -3.36 -10.75 -3.67
CA VAL A 135 -2.62 -10.31 -4.86
C VAL A 135 -3.18 -9.01 -5.42
N SER A 136 -2.31 -8.17 -5.96
CA SER A 136 -2.69 -6.94 -6.66
C SER A 136 -3.25 -7.24 -8.06
N ARG A 137 -3.81 -6.22 -8.75
CA ARG A 137 -4.26 -6.34 -10.15
C ARG A 137 -3.15 -6.71 -11.12
N ARG A 138 -1.89 -6.56 -10.73
CA ARG A 138 -0.70 -6.97 -11.50
C ARG A 138 -0.19 -8.37 -11.12
N GLY A 139 -0.89 -9.08 -10.24
CA GLY A 139 -0.48 -10.38 -9.73
C GLY A 139 0.66 -10.33 -8.71
N GLN A 140 0.98 -9.14 -8.17
CA GLN A 140 2.02 -8.99 -7.16
C GLN A 140 1.46 -9.38 -5.80
N THR A 141 2.14 -10.28 -5.12
CA THR A 141 1.86 -10.66 -3.74
C THR A 141 2.49 -9.66 -2.76
N VAL A 142 2.18 -9.81 -1.47
CA VAL A 142 2.80 -8.98 -0.43
C VAL A 142 4.32 -9.22 -0.36
N ALA A 143 4.77 -10.49 -0.48
CA ALA A 143 6.20 -10.83 -0.51
C ALA A 143 6.90 -10.26 -1.76
N ASP A 144 6.25 -10.27 -2.92
CA ASP A 144 6.79 -9.64 -4.13
C ASP A 144 7.08 -8.14 -3.91
N MET A 145 6.23 -7.43 -3.16
CA MET A 145 6.45 -6.01 -2.88
C MET A 145 7.71 -5.77 -2.04
N ALA A 146 8.07 -6.68 -1.14
CA ALA A 146 9.32 -6.61 -0.39
C ALA A 146 10.54 -7.04 -1.22
N ASN A 147 10.32 -7.80 -2.30
CA ASN A 147 11.37 -8.31 -3.19
C ASN A 147 11.77 -7.35 -4.31
N GLY A 148 11.40 -6.07 -4.23
CA GLY A 148 11.82 -5.03 -5.17
C GLY A 148 11.10 -5.06 -6.53
N PRO A 149 9.76 -5.18 -6.61
CA PRO A 149 9.03 -5.24 -7.88
C PRO A 149 8.95 -3.89 -8.59
N VAL A 150 9.36 -2.82 -7.94
CA VAL A 150 9.35 -1.45 -8.48
C VAL A 150 10.79 -0.99 -8.69
N GLN A 151 11.05 -0.39 -9.82
CA GLN A 151 12.36 0.20 -10.13
C GLN A 151 12.79 1.14 -8.97
N ARG A 152 13.99 0.94 -8.43
CA ARG A 152 14.65 1.68 -7.34
C ARG A 152 14.36 1.19 -5.92
N ILE A 153 13.70 0.07 -5.74
CA ILE A 153 13.62 -0.60 -4.46
C ILE A 153 14.61 -1.76 -4.46
N ILE A 154 15.51 -1.76 -3.51
CA ILE A 154 16.38 -2.90 -3.23
C ILE A 154 15.55 -3.92 -2.44
N PRO A 155 15.70 -5.23 -2.70
CA PRO A 155 15.00 -6.24 -1.91
C PRO A 155 15.27 -6.12 -0.42
N PHE A 156 14.20 -6.17 0.37
CA PHE A 156 14.27 -6.23 1.83
C PHE A 156 14.25 -7.70 2.28
N LEU A 157 15.39 -8.38 2.23
CA LEU A 157 15.48 -9.83 2.43
C LEU A 157 14.88 -10.32 3.75
N SER A 158 15.05 -9.56 4.83
CA SER A 158 14.44 -9.88 6.13
C SER A 158 12.92 -9.78 6.11
N THR A 159 12.38 -8.84 5.34
CA THR A 159 10.94 -8.67 5.16
C THR A 159 10.36 -9.76 4.27
N VAL A 160 11.07 -10.14 3.21
CA VAL A 160 10.69 -11.28 2.36
C VAL A 160 10.60 -12.53 3.21
N ALA A 161 11.65 -12.87 3.99
CA ALA A 161 11.64 -14.04 4.86
C ALA A 161 10.52 -14.01 5.92
N LEU A 162 10.22 -12.83 6.49
CA LEU A 162 9.10 -12.65 7.40
C LEU A 162 7.77 -12.97 6.71
N LEU A 163 7.53 -12.40 5.53
CA LEU A 163 6.27 -12.55 4.81
C LEU A 163 6.06 -13.98 4.30
N GLU A 164 7.11 -14.65 3.83
CA GLU A 164 7.07 -16.09 3.49
C GLU A 164 6.73 -16.92 4.74
N GLY A 165 7.33 -16.61 5.89
CA GLY A 165 7.01 -17.25 7.16
C GLY A 165 5.57 -17.02 7.62
N LEU A 166 4.94 -15.90 7.24
CA LEU A 166 3.54 -15.59 7.48
C LEU A 166 2.59 -16.19 6.42
N GLY A 167 3.13 -16.84 5.38
CA GLY A 167 2.35 -17.53 4.34
C GLY A 167 2.13 -16.75 3.05
N SER A 168 2.77 -15.60 2.86
CA SER A 168 2.73 -14.90 1.58
C SER A 168 3.59 -15.62 0.54
N GLN A 169 3.04 -15.84 -0.66
CA GLN A 169 3.79 -16.43 -1.76
C GLN A 169 4.79 -15.41 -2.33
N ASN A 170 6.02 -15.83 -2.57
CA ASN A 170 7.02 -15.04 -3.29
C ASN A 170 7.15 -15.58 -4.72
N ASN A 171 6.80 -14.77 -5.71
CA ASN A 171 6.94 -15.12 -7.13
C ASN A 171 8.32 -14.76 -7.69
N HIS A 172 9.23 -14.26 -6.86
CA HIS A 172 10.58 -13.79 -7.24
C HIS A 172 10.58 -12.70 -8.31
N ASN A 173 9.53 -11.87 -8.33
CA ASN A 173 9.37 -10.73 -9.24
C ASN A 173 10.21 -9.54 -8.75
N CYS A 174 11.51 -9.60 -8.91
CA CYS A 174 12.40 -8.49 -8.61
C CYS A 174 12.78 -7.74 -9.88
N VAL A 175 12.54 -6.43 -9.91
CA VAL A 175 12.91 -5.57 -11.05
C VAL A 175 14.29 -4.92 -10.82
N ALA A 176 14.73 -4.79 -9.58
CA ALA A 176 15.96 -4.11 -9.19
C ALA A 176 17.13 -5.06 -8.86
N CYS A 177 16.87 -6.39 -8.82
CA CYS A 177 17.90 -7.38 -8.63
C CYS A 177 18.54 -7.76 -9.95
#